data_b6f70fea36dc399da365fc2459ab1e5e
#
_entry.id   b6f70fea36dc399da365fc2459ab1e5e
#
_cell.length_a   1.000
_cell.length_b   1.000
_cell.length_c   1.000
_cell.angle_alpha   90.00
_cell.angle_beta   90.00
_cell.angle_gamma   90.00
#
_symmetry.space_group_name_H-M   'P 1'
#
loop_
_entity.id
_entity.type
_entity.pdbx_description
1 polymer ?
#
loop_
_entity_poly.entity_id
_entity_poly.type
_entity_poly.pdbx_seq_one_letter_code
_entity_poly.pdbx_strand_id
1 'polypeptide(L)'
;MGEDGQLLYKFYSSNEGSPLTTAIRAIEEIQKRMHPNAEIVYSCSTGYGEALLKAAFQLDEGEVETISHYYAAAFFEPDVDCILDIGGQDMKCIRIKDHTVDSVQLNEACSAGCGPFIATFA
;
A
#
# COMPACT_ATOMS: atom_id res chain seq x y z
N MET A 1 -6.69 1.69 10.89
CA MET A 1 -8.14 1.62 10.66
C MET A 1 -8.83 1.36 11.98
N GLY A 2 -10.08 1.81 12.16
CA GLY A 2 -10.90 1.50 13.33
C GLY A 2 -11.51 0.10 13.25
N GLU A 3 -12.14 -0.37 14.32
CA GLU A 3 -12.82 -1.67 14.39
C GLU A 3 -13.95 -1.82 13.34
N ASP A 4 -14.56 -0.71 12.96
CA ASP A 4 -15.60 -0.61 11.92
C ASP A 4 -15.06 -0.48 10.49
N GLY A 5 -13.75 -0.62 10.29
CA GLY A 5 -13.09 -0.45 9.01
C GLY A 5 -12.86 1.01 8.59
N GLN A 6 -13.19 2.00 9.45
CA GLN A 6 -12.97 3.40 9.15
C GLN A 6 -11.49 3.75 9.02
N LEU A 7 -11.12 4.52 7.98
CA LEU A 7 -9.77 5.05 7.81
C LEU A 7 -9.54 6.21 8.80
N LEU A 8 -8.79 5.95 9.88
CA LEU A 8 -8.51 6.94 10.94
C LEU A 8 -7.36 7.88 10.60
N TYR A 9 -6.34 7.37 9.90
CA TYR A 9 -5.14 8.14 9.55
C TYR A 9 -4.51 7.58 8.29
N LYS A 10 -3.94 8.47 7.48
CA LYS A 10 -3.12 8.13 6.31
C LYS A 10 -1.85 8.96 6.30
N PHE A 11 -0.76 8.37 5.82
CA PHE A 11 0.54 8.99 5.65
C PHE A 11 1.13 8.60 4.29
N TYR A 12 1.67 9.56 3.59
CA TYR A 12 2.39 9.34 2.34
C TYR A 12 3.65 10.19 2.33
N SER A 13 4.79 9.60 2.02
CA SER A 13 6.08 10.29 1.95
C SER A 13 7.05 9.51 1.06
N SER A 14 7.98 10.21 0.43
CA SER A 14 9.18 9.58 -0.13
C SER A 14 9.99 8.92 0.99
N ASN A 15 10.59 7.77 0.71
CA ASN A 15 11.47 7.08 1.66
C ASN A 15 12.93 7.52 1.56
N GLU A 16 13.28 8.35 0.57
CA GLU A 16 14.64 8.90 0.36
C GLU A 16 15.75 7.83 0.42
N GLY A 17 15.44 6.60 0.01
CA GLY A 17 16.35 5.45 0.08
C GLY A 17 16.46 4.78 1.46
N SER A 18 15.71 5.24 2.47
CA SER A 18 15.70 4.65 3.81
C SER A 18 14.29 4.28 4.28
N PRO A 19 13.75 3.14 3.84
CA PRO A 19 12.38 2.72 4.19
C PRO A 19 12.18 2.53 5.70
N LEU A 20 13.17 1.99 6.42
CA LEU A 20 13.08 1.81 7.87
C LEU A 20 12.95 3.14 8.61
N THR A 21 13.76 4.14 8.28
CA THR A 21 13.71 5.46 8.93
C THR A 21 12.35 6.14 8.68
N THR A 22 11.83 6.01 7.47
CA THR A 22 10.53 6.57 7.12
C THR A 22 9.40 5.84 7.85
N ALA A 23 9.49 4.51 7.97
CA ALA A 23 8.50 3.73 8.71
C ALA A 23 8.51 4.07 10.22
N ILE A 24 9.69 4.20 10.85
CA ILE A 24 9.82 4.63 12.24
C ILE A 24 9.10 5.97 12.44
N ARG A 25 9.39 6.96 11.59
CA ARG A 25 8.77 8.29 11.65
C ARG A 25 7.24 8.22 11.51
N ALA A 26 6.75 7.38 10.59
CA ALA A 26 5.31 7.18 10.42
C ALA A 26 4.66 6.56 11.67
N ILE A 27 5.29 5.56 12.28
CA ILE A 27 4.81 4.92 13.51
C ILE A 27 4.79 5.91 14.67
N GLU A 28 5.84 6.70 14.85
CA GLU A 28 5.90 7.76 15.87
C GLU A 28 4.78 8.80 15.70
N GLU A 29 4.48 9.20 14.46
CA GLU A 29 3.37 10.12 14.17
C GLU A 29 2.01 9.49 14.46
N ILE A 30 1.82 8.21 14.18
CA ILE A 30 0.61 7.47 14.56
C ILE A 30 0.48 7.45 16.08
N GLN A 31 1.52 7.05 16.81
CA GLN A 31 1.52 6.99 18.27
C GLN A 31 1.16 8.33 18.93
N LYS A 32 1.71 9.45 18.42
CA LYS A 32 1.37 10.79 18.93
C LYS A 32 -0.10 11.16 18.75
N ARG A 33 -0.77 10.59 17.76
CA ARG A 33 -2.18 10.87 17.42
C ARG A 33 -3.16 9.88 18.01
N MET A 34 -2.68 8.73 18.45
CA MET A 34 -3.51 7.71 19.07
C MET A 34 -4.06 8.18 20.41
N HIS A 35 -5.31 7.81 20.70
CA HIS A 35 -5.85 7.99 22.04
C HIS A 35 -5.05 7.13 23.04
N PRO A 36 -4.80 7.61 24.28
CA PRO A 36 -4.00 6.85 25.27
C PRO A 36 -4.47 5.42 25.55
N ASN A 37 -5.76 5.15 25.34
CA ASN A 37 -6.35 3.82 25.53
C ASN A 37 -6.53 3.04 24.22
N ALA A 38 -5.99 3.55 23.10
CA ALA A 38 -6.06 2.83 21.83
C ALA A 38 -4.89 1.83 21.73
N GLU A 39 -5.16 0.68 21.15
CA GLU A 39 -4.21 -0.40 20.95
C GLU A 39 -4.17 -0.78 19.46
N ILE A 40 -2.97 -1.06 18.94
CA ILE A 40 -2.80 -1.63 17.60
C ILE A 40 -2.95 -3.14 17.75
N VAL A 41 -4.05 -3.68 17.23
CA VAL A 41 -4.38 -5.11 17.34
C VAL A 41 -3.94 -5.94 16.14
N TYR A 42 -3.59 -5.28 15.04
CA TYR A 42 -3.13 -5.95 13.82
C TYR A 42 -2.29 -5.01 12.95
N SER A 43 -1.26 -5.57 12.32
CA SER A 43 -0.30 -4.83 11.49
C SER A 43 0.13 -5.64 10.28
N CYS A 44 0.23 -4.98 9.13
CA CYS A 44 0.60 -5.61 7.87
C CYS A 44 1.56 -4.71 7.08
N SER A 45 2.50 -5.32 6.36
CA SER A 45 3.37 -4.67 5.39
C SER A 45 3.18 -5.24 4.00
N THR A 46 3.49 -4.44 2.97
CA THR A 46 3.45 -4.86 1.57
C THR A 46 4.48 -4.13 0.73
N GLY A 47 4.65 -4.55 -0.53
CA GLY A 47 5.59 -3.97 -1.48
C GLY A 47 7.04 -4.43 -1.26
N TYR A 48 7.99 -3.78 -1.93
CA TYR A 48 9.41 -4.17 -1.91
C TYR A 48 10.05 -4.23 -0.51
N GLY A 49 9.54 -3.43 0.43
CA GLY A 49 10.03 -3.39 1.81
C GLY A 49 9.30 -4.34 2.75
N GLU A 50 8.36 -5.15 2.27
CA GLU A 50 7.47 -5.98 3.08
C GLU A 50 8.23 -6.83 4.08
N ALA A 51 9.10 -7.72 3.63
CA ALA A 51 9.84 -8.64 4.50
C ALA A 51 10.76 -7.90 5.49
N LEU A 52 11.38 -6.80 5.06
CA LEU A 52 12.23 -5.98 5.91
C LEU A 52 11.43 -5.34 7.04
N LEU A 53 10.30 -4.72 6.74
CA LEU A 53 9.45 -4.05 7.72
C LEU A 53 8.79 -5.06 8.66
N LYS A 54 8.30 -6.18 8.11
CA LYS A 54 7.74 -7.27 8.90
C LYS A 54 8.73 -7.78 9.94
N ALA A 55 9.97 -8.05 9.52
CA ALA A 55 11.01 -8.52 10.43
C ALA A 55 11.45 -7.46 11.45
N ALA A 56 11.62 -6.20 11.02
CA ALA A 56 12.10 -5.12 11.88
C ALA A 56 11.10 -4.71 12.97
N PHE A 57 9.80 -4.72 12.64
CA PHE A 57 8.74 -4.29 13.56
C PHE A 57 7.91 -5.45 14.12
N GLN A 58 8.25 -6.70 13.77
CA GLN A 58 7.51 -7.90 14.18
C GLN A 58 6.02 -7.80 13.82
N LEU A 59 5.74 -7.36 12.59
CA LEU A 59 4.37 -7.19 12.12
C LEU A 59 3.68 -8.55 11.98
N ASP A 60 2.36 -8.56 12.15
CA ASP A 60 1.54 -9.78 12.11
C ASP A 60 1.60 -10.43 10.72
N GLU A 61 1.54 -9.62 9.66
CA GLU A 61 1.48 -10.14 8.29
C GLU A 61 2.31 -9.33 7.29
N GLY A 62 2.72 -10.01 6.21
CA GLY A 62 3.19 -9.43 4.97
C GLY A 62 2.27 -9.87 3.84
N GLU A 63 1.68 -8.92 3.11
CA GLU A 63 0.74 -9.22 2.05
C GLU A 63 1.36 -8.96 0.67
N VAL A 64 0.94 -9.73 -0.31
CA VAL A 64 1.31 -9.51 -1.72
C VAL A 64 0.77 -8.15 -2.19
N GLU A 65 1.62 -7.36 -2.81
CA GLU A 65 1.30 -5.99 -3.26
C GLU A 65 0.04 -5.91 -4.11
N THR A 66 -0.13 -6.82 -5.07
CA THR A 66 -1.32 -6.88 -5.94
C THR A 66 -2.62 -7.11 -5.15
N ILE A 67 -2.56 -7.96 -4.11
CA ILE A 67 -3.70 -8.24 -3.25
C ILE A 67 -4.02 -7.02 -2.38
N SER A 68 -3.00 -6.37 -1.83
CA SER A 68 -3.17 -5.13 -1.06
C SER A 68 -3.81 -4.02 -1.91
N HIS A 69 -3.39 -3.87 -3.18
CA HIS A 69 -4.00 -2.91 -4.11
C HIS A 69 -5.47 -3.24 -4.40
N TYR A 70 -5.79 -4.52 -4.56
CA TYR A 70 -7.18 -4.94 -4.73
C TYR A 70 -8.04 -4.58 -3.51
N TYR A 71 -7.62 -4.93 -2.31
CA TYR A 71 -8.37 -4.60 -1.09
C TYR A 71 -8.52 -3.08 -0.90
N ALA A 72 -7.49 -2.31 -1.20
CA ALA A 72 -7.56 -0.87 -1.12
C ALA A 72 -8.55 -0.28 -2.14
N ALA A 73 -8.55 -0.77 -3.38
CA ALA A 73 -9.49 -0.34 -4.41
C ALA A 73 -10.93 -0.73 -4.07
N ALA A 74 -11.15 -1.98 -3.64
CA ALA A 74 -12.47 -2.49 -3.25
C ALA A 74 -13.05 -1.77 -2.00
N PHE A 75 -12.21 -1.21 -1.15
CA PHE A 75 -12.66 -0.38 -0.04
C PHE A 75 -13.37 0.89 -0.51
N PHE A 76 -12.94 1.49 -1.62
CA PHE A 76 -13.54 2.70 -2.20
C PHE A 76 -14.60 2.38 -3.25
N GLU A 77 -14.40 1.32 -4.02
CA GLU A 77 -15.28 0.86 -5.10
C GLU A 77 -15.45 -0.66 -4.98
N PRO A 78 -16.48 -1.13 -4.24
CA PRO A 78 -16.68 -2.57 -4.00
C PRO A 78 -16.85 -3.42 -5.25
N ASP A 79 -17.37 -2.83 -6.32
CA ASP A 79 -17.61 -3.52 -7.61
C ASP A 79 -16.48 -3.27 -8.63
N VAL A 80 -15.29 -2.89 -8.16
CA VAL A 80 -14.13 -2.70 -9.05
C VAL A 80 -13.83 -3.95 -9.87
N ASP A 81 -13.71 -3.80 -11.19
CA ASP A 81 -13.40 -4.88 -12.13
C ASP A 81 -12.02 -4.76 -12.77
N CYS A 82 -11.42 -3.57 -12.72
CA CYS A 82 -10.09 -3.31 -13.26
C CYS A 82 -9.35 -2.24 -12.45
N ILE A 83 -8.09 -2.52 -12.12
CA ILE A 83 -7.19 -1.59 -11.44
C ILE A 83 -5.98 -1.34 -12.31
N LEU A 84 -5.69 -0.07 -12.60
CA LEU A 84 -4.44 0.36 -13.20
C LEU A 84 -3.54 0.91 -12.11
N ASP A 85 -2.55 0.12 -11.73
CA ASP A 85 -1.51 0.52 -10.80
C ASP A 85 -0.33 1.08 -11.59
N ILE A 86 -0.04 2.37 -11.39
CA ILE A 86 1.01 3.09 -12.12
C ILE A 86 2.04 3.58 -11.10
N GLY A 87 3.06 2.77 -10.91
CA GLY A 87 4.16 3.03 -10.00
C GLY A 87 5.32 3.82 -10.62
N GLY A 88 6.38 4.00 -9.84
CA GLY A 88 7.61 4.64 -10.29
C GLY A 88 8.49 3.73 -11.15
N GLN A 89 8.31 2.43 -11.12
CA GLN A 89 9.15 1.42 -11.80
C GLN A 89 8.37 0.51 -12.73
N ASP A 90 7.11 0.27 -12.49
CA ASP A 90 6.28 -0.62 -13.27
C ASP A 90 4.85 -0.09 -13.41
N MET A 91 4.12 -0.72 -14.31
CA MET A 91 2.68 -0.53 -14.47
C MET A 91 2.03 -1.90 -14.45
N LYS A 92 0.98 -2.06 -13.66
CA LYS A 92 0.19 -3.27 -13.56
C LYS A 92 -1.26 -3.00 -13.95
N CYS A 93 -1.82 -3.89 -14.75
CA CYS A 93 -3.26 -3.95 -14.97
C CYS A 93 -3.79 -5.19 -14.27
N ILE A 94 -4.58 -5.00 -13.24
CA ILE A 94 -5.15 -6.06 -12.40
C ILE A 94 -6.62 -6.18 -12.77
N ARG A 95 -7.03 -7.34 -13.26
CA ARG A 95 -8.43 -7.64 -13.55
C ARG A 95 -9.06 -8.40 -12.40
N ILE A 96 -10.25 -7.96 -12.03
CA ILE A 96 -11.04 -8.54 -10.97
C ILE A 96 -12.26 -9.24 -11.59
N LYS A 97 -12.56 -10.42 -11.09
CA LYS A 97 -13.76 -11.17 -11.46
C LYS A 97 -14.29 -11.88 -10.23
N ASP A 98 -15.59 -11.78 -10.01
CA ASP A 98 -16.27 -12.41 -8.88
C ASP A 98 -15.57 -12.09 -7.53
N HIS A 99 -15.20 -10.81 -7.34
CA HIS A 99 -14.48 -10.28 -6.17
C HIS A 99 -13.13 -10.96 -5.90
N THR A 100 -12.49 -11.44 -6.96
CA THR A 100 -11.18 -12.10 -6.87
C THR A 100 -10.27 -11.59 -7.98
N VAL A 101 -8.96 -11.51 -7.71
CA VAL A 101 -7.96 -11.20 -8.74
C VAL A 101 -7.93 -12.34 -9.77
N ASP A 102 -8.39 -12.06 -10.98
CA ASP A 102 -8.45 -13.01 -12.10
C ASP A 102 -7.13 -13.07 -12.88
N SER A 103 -6.57 -11.90 -13.20
CA SER A 103 -5.32 -11.82 -13.93
C SER A 103 -4.55 -10.53 -13.64
N VAL A 104 -3.24 -10.59 -13.78
CA VAL A 104 -2.32 -9.45 -13.65
C VAL A 104 -1.45 -9.37 -14.90
N GLN A 105 -1.50 -8.23 -15.57
CA GLN A 105 -0.61 -7.93 -16.67
C GLN A 105 0.41 -6.89 -16.19
N LEU A 106 1.69 -7.24 -16.28
CA LEU A 106 2.80 -6.39 -15.88
C LEU A 106 3.48 -5.81 -17.10
N ASN A 107 3.73 -4.52 -17.12
CA ASN A 107 4.57 -3.87 -18.11
C ASN A 107 5.86 -3.34 -17.45
N GLU A 108 6.94 -4.09 -17.59
CA GLU A 108 8.27 -3.74 -17.08
C GLU A 108 9.03 -2.77 -18.02
N ALA A 109 8.58 -2.59 -19.25
CA ALA A 109 9.25 -1.71 -20.22
C ALA A 109 9.17 -0.22 -19.84
N CYS A 110 8.38 0.12 -18.86
CA CYS A 110 8.19 1.48 -18.35
C CYS A 110 9.12 1.83 -17.18
N SER A 111 10.21 1.11 -17.00
CA SER A 111 11.14 1.22 -15.86
C SER A 111 11.75 2.60 -15.60
N ALA A 112 11.49 3.58 -16.45
CA ALA A 112 12.09 4.93 -16.36
C ALA A 112 11.10 6.05 -15.99
N GLY A 113 9.90 5.76 -15.47
CA GLY A 113 9.10 6.83 -14.91
C GLY A 113 7.66 7.00 -15.37
N CYS A 114 6.85 5.94 -15.40
CA CYS A 114 5.41 6.07 -15.72
C CYS A 114 4.70 7.01 -14.73
N GLY A 115 4.98 6.91 -13.43
CA GLY A 115 4.44 7.82 -12.43
C GLY A 115 4.89 9.28 -12.65
N PRO A 116 6.20 9.58 -12.76
CA PRO A 116 6.70 10.91 -13.12
C PRO A 116 6.21 11.41 -14.47
N PHE A 117 6.08 10.54 -15.47
CA PHE A 117 5.53 10.91 -16.78
C PHE A 117 4.09 11.43 -16.65
N ILE A 118 3.23 10.69 -15.96
CA ILE A 118 1.83 11.11 -15.74
C ILE A 118 1.77 12.39 -14.91
N ALA A 119 2.58 12.52 -13.86
CA ALA A 119 2.65 13.75 -13.06
C ALA A 119 3.04 14.99 -13.87
N THR A 120 3.77 14.83 -14.98
CA THR A 120 4.14 15.94 -15.88
C THR A 120 2.95 16.44 -16.70
N PHE A 121 1.95 15.59 -16.94
CA PHE A 121 0.78 15.91 -17.75
C PHE A 121 -0.49 16.17 -16.93
N ALA A 122 -0.44 15.99 -15.63
CA ALA A 122 -1.54 16.28 -14.70
C ALA A 122 -1.44 17.69 -14.14
#